data_26e4b1f66ca7493bff8287d225cf6813
#
_entry.id   26e4b1f66ca7493bff8287d225cf6813
#
_cell.length_a   1.000
_cell.length_b   1.000
_cell.length_c   1.000
_cell.angle_alpha   90.00
_cell.angle_beta   90.00
_cell.angle_gamma   90.00
#
_symmetry.space_group_name_H-M   'P 1'
#
loop_
_entity.id
_entity.type
_entity.pdbx_description
1 polymer ?
#
loop_
_entity_poly.entity_id
_entity_poly.type
_entity_poly.pdbx_seq_one_letter_code
_entity_poly.pdbx_strand_id
1 'polypeptide(L)'
;MSMINREVSDFFVHAYQNGEFKTVTRDDILGGWSVFFFYPADFTFVCPTELSDLQDKYEDFKAAGCEVYSISTDTHFVHKAWHDTSEKIGKITFPMLADPNHELCEDFEVMIESDGMAERGSFVINPEGRIVSYEVSAGNVGRNADELFRKLQACQFVAEHGDEVLSLIHISEPTRLRCIS
;
A
#
# COMPACT_ATOMS: atom_id res chain seq x y z
N MET A 1 5.34 -0.89 19.41
CA MET A 1 6.77 -0.65 19.06
C MET A 1 6.82 -0.06 17.66
N SER A 2 7.84 0.76 17.28
CA SER A 2 7.91 1.27 15.88
C SER A 2 8.12 0.11 14.91
N MET A 3 7.44 0.16 13.74
CA MET A 3 7.64 -0.81 12.66
C MET A 3 8.75 -0.41 11.69
N ILE A 4 9.35 0.76 11.86
CA ILE A 4 10.45 1.23 10.99
C ILE A 4 11.64 0.28 11.08
N ASN A 5 12.16 -0.11 9.91
CA ASN A 5 13.21 -1.10 9.68
C ASN A 5 12.83 -2.55 10.02
N ARG A 6 11.58 -2.83 10.41
CA ARG A 6 11.09 -4.19 10.56
C ARG A 6 11.03 -4.86 9.18
N GLU A 7 11.52 -6.07 9.12
CA GLU A 7 11.43 -6.92 7.93
C GLU A 7 10.02 -7.52 7.86
N VAL A 8 9.42 -7.49 6.67
CA VAL A 8 8.13 -8.14 6.43
C VAL A 8 8.31 -9.65 6.58
N SER A 9 7.46 -10.27 7.37
CA SER A 9 7.47 -11.72 7.61
C SER A 9 7.14 -12.49 6.32
N ASP A 10 7.48 -13.77 6.26
CA ASP A 10 7.04 -14.63 5.16
C ASP A 10 5.51 -14.73 5.17
N PHE A 11 4.90 -14.58 4.01
CA PHE A 11 3.45 -14.70 3.83
C PHE A 11 3.11 -15.39 2.52
N PHE A 12 1.92 -15.95 2.44
CA PHE A 12 1.32 -16.52 1.25
C PHE A 12 -0.17 -16.18 1.23
N VAL A 13 -0.60 -15.32 0.32
CA VAL A 13 -1.99 -14.88 0.22
C VAL A 13 -2.53 -15.02 -1.19
N HIS A 14 -3.83 -15.22 -1.29
CA HIS A 14 -4.53 -15.14 -2.58
C HIS A 14 -4.83 -13.68 -2.92
N ALA A 15 -4.86 -13.39 -4.21
CA ALA A 15 -5.17 -12.07 -4.73
C ALA A 15 -6.08 -12.15 -5.95
N TYR A 16 -6.79 -11.06 -6.19
CA TYR A 16 -7.51 -10.80 -7.44
C TYR A 16 -6.86 -9.63 -8.18
N GLN A 17 -6.62 -9.79 -9.47
CA GLN A 17 -6.10 -8.72 -10.34
C GLN A 17 -6.53 -8.95 -11.79
N ASN A 18 -7.11 -7.92 -12.42
CA ASN A 18 -7.41 -7.90 -13.87
C ASN A 18 -8.17 -9.15 -14.39
N GLY A 19 -9.16 -9.63 -13.63
CA GLY A 19 -9.96 -10.79 -14.02
C GLY A 19 -9.41 -12.14 -13.59
N GLU A 20 -8.22 -12.18 -13.01
CA GLU A 20 -7.53 -13.42 -12.65
C GLU A 20 -7.30 -13.55 -11.14
N PHE A 21 -7.33 -14.78 -10.66
CA PHE A 21 -6.85 -15.12 -9.32
C PHE A 21 -5.39 -15.49 -9.38
N LYS A 22 -4.63 -14.98 -8.44
CA LYS A 22 -3.19 -15.29 -8.29
C LYS A 22 -2.81 -15.44 -6.83
N THR A 23 -1.59 -15.84 -6.58
CA THR A 23 -0.98 -15.83 -5.24
C THR A 23 0.09 -14.76 -5.19
N VAL A 24 0.28 -14.17 -4.03
CA VAL A 24 1.36 -13.22 -3.74
C VAL A 24 2.08 -13.70 -2.48
N THR A 25 3.37 -13.67 -2.54
CA THR A 25 4.27 -14.10 -1.46
C THR A 25 5.23 -12.98 -1.10
N ARG A 26 6.00 -13.16 -0.03
CA ARG A 26 7.08 -12.23 0.31
C ARG A 26 8.10 -12.08 -0.83
N ASP A 27 8.42 -13.13 -1.55
CA ASP A 27 9.40 -13.06 -2.65
C ASP A 27 8.97 -12.12 -3.78
N ASP A 28 7.66 -11.94 -3.99
CA ASP A 28 7.11 -11.03 -5.01
C ASP A 28 7.34 -9.54 -4.68
N ILE A 29 7.60 -9.21 -3.41
CA ILE A 29 7.87 -7.84 -2.97
C ILE A 29 9.37 -7.52 -2.85
N LEU A 30 10.23 -8.51 -2.97
CA LEU A 30 11.68 -8.31 -2.91
C LEU A 30 12.24 -7.81 -4.24
N GLY A 31 13.30 -7.00 -4.16
CA GLY A 31 13.97 -6.44 -5.34
C GLY A 31 13.29 -5.23 -5.97
N GLY A 32 12.11 -4.83 -5.50
CA GLY A 32 11.39 -3.63 -5.90
C GLY A 32 10.76 -2.91 -4.72
N TRP A 33 10.35 -1.67 -4.93
CA TRP A 33 9.57 -0.94 -3.93
C TRP A 33 8.13 -1.44 -3.91
N SER A 34 7.51 -1.47 -2.74
CA SER A 34 6.12 -1.89 -2.57
C SER A 34 5.38 -0.96 -1.62
N VAL A 35 4.10 -0.77 -1.89
CA VAL A 35 3.15 -0.13 -0.98
C VAL A 35 2.09 -1.15 -0.59
N PHE A 36 1.93 -1.36 0.71
CA PHE A 36 0.80 -2.12 1.28
C PHE A 36 -0.23 -1.14 1.80
N PHE A 37 -1.44 -1.23 1.25
CA PHE A 37 -2.55 -0.33 1.53
C PHE A 37 -3.71 -1.11 2.15
N PHE A 38 -3.72 -1.19 3.49
CA PHE A 38 -4.78 -1.86 4.23
C PHE A 38 -6.04 -1.00 4.29
N TYR A 39 -7.20 -1.62 4.20
CA TYR A 39 -8.50 -0.98 4.34
C TYR A 39 -9.49 -1.93 5.02
N PRO A 40 -10.55 -1.41 5.69
CA PRO A 40 -11.43 -2.23 6.53
C PRO A 40 -12.13 -3.37 5.81
N ALA A 41 -12.88 -3.09 4.75
CA ALA A 41 -13.63 -4.12 4.04
C ALA A 41 -14.13 -3.65 2.67
N ASP A 42 -14.38 -4.62 1.80
CA ASP A 42 -15.09 -4.44 0.54
C ASP A 42 -16.55 -4.00 0.78
N PHE A 43 -17.18 -3.45 -0.26
CA PHE A 43 -18.58 -2.98 -0.23
C PHE A 43 -18.91 -1.93 0.84
N THR A 44 -17.92 -1.13 1.28
CA THR A 44 -18.09 -0.02 2.23
C THR A 44 -18.17 1.34 1.53
N PHE A 45 -18.28 2.44 2.30
CA PHE A 45 -18.56 3.77 1.74
C PHE A 45 -17.29 4.59 1.45
N VAL A 46 -16.27 4.55 2.30
CA VAL A 46 -15.02 5.33 2.18
C VAL A 46 -13.99 4.62 1.31
N CYS A 47 -13.87 3.30 1.44
CA CYS A 47 -12.85 2.51 0.75
C CYS A 47 -12.87 2.66 -0.78
N PRO A 48 -14.04 2.71 -1.46
CA PRO A 48 -14.06 2.90 -2.91
C PRO A 48 -13.45 4.22 -3.38
N THR A 49 -13.52 5.28 -2.56
CA THR A 49 -12.94 6.59 -2.92
C THR A 49 -11.44 6.59 -2.75
N GLU A 50 -10.91 5.98 -1.67
CA GLU A 50 -9.46 5.83 -1.46
C GLU A 50 -8.81 4.95 -2.53
N LEU A 51 -9.42 3.80 -2.84
CA LEU A 51 -8.89 2.87 -3.84
C LEU A 51 -8.96 3.47 -5.26
N SER A 52 -9.98 4.28 -5.57
CA SER A 52 -10.07 5.01 -6.84
C SER A 52 -8.97 6.08 -6.93
N ASP A 53 -8.74 6.86 -5.87
CA ASP A 53 -7.66 7.85 -5.80
C ASP A 53 -6.28 7.19 -5.97
N LEU A 54 -6.09 6.02 -5.33
CA LEU A 54 -4.89 5.22 -5.46
C LEU A 54 -4.71 4.68 -6.89
N GLN A 55 -5.79 4.27 -7.55
CA GLN A 55 -5.76 3.83 -8.96
C GLN A 55 -5.39 4.97 -9.90
N ASP A 56 -5.90 6.17 -9.67
CA ASP A 56 -5.58 7.35 -10.49
C ASP A 56 -4.07 7.68 -10.43
N LYS A 57 -3.39 7.31 -9.32
CA LYS A 57 -1.95 7.45 -9.12
C LYS A 57 -1.13 6.21 -9.44
N TYR A 58 -1.75 5.09 -9.77
CA TYR A 58 -1.04 3.81 -9.89
C TYR A 58 0.07 3.82 -10.93
N GLU A 59 -0.15 4.45 -12.08
CA GLU A 59 0.88 4.57 -13.13
C GLU A 59 2.10 5.38 -12.64
N ASP A 60 1.91 6.40 -11.79
CA ASP A 60 3.02 7.13 -11.18
C ASP A 60 3.84 6.23 -10.24
N PHE A 61 3.17 5.39 -9.43
CA PHE A 61 3.84 4.39 -8.58
C PHE A 61 4.63 3.39 -9.45
N LYS A 62 4.04 2.87 -10.52
CA LYS A 62 4.70 1.94 -11.44
C LYS A 62 5.92 2.58 -12.12
N ALA A 63 5.80 3.83 -12.59
CA ALA A 63 6.90 4.58 -13.18
C ALA A 63 8.05 4.81 -12.20
N ALA A 64 7.73 4.92 -10.90
CA ALA A 64 8.71 5.01 -9.81
C ALA A 64 9.27 3.64 -9.38
N GLY A 65 8.96 2.54 -10.08
CA GLY A 65 9.41 1.19 -9.74
C GLY A 65 8.78 0.62 -8.47
N CYS A 66 7.56 1.03 -8.17
CA CYS A 66 6.82 0.60 -6.99
C CYS A 66 5.53 -0.15 -7.37
N GLU A 67 5.35 -1.35 -6.79
CA GLU A 67 4.08 -2.04 -6.88
C GLU A 67 3.17 -1.65 -5.71
N VAL A 68 1.87 -1.56 -5.98
CA VAL A 68 0.84 -1.24 -4.99
C VAL A 68 -0.02 -2.47 -4.74
N TYR A 69 -0.24 -2.81 -3.49
CA TYR A 69 -1.10 -3.90 -3.06
C TYR A 69 -2.17 -3.36 -2.11
N SER A 70 -3.44 -3.50 -2.47
CA SER A 70 -4.53 -3.27 -1.50
C SER A 70 -4.82 -4.54 -0.73
N ILE A 71 -5.16 -4.41 0.55
CA ILE A 71 -5.31 -5.55 1.47
C ILE A 71 -6.53 -5.33 2.36
N SER A 72 -7.42 -6.32 2.42
CA SER A 72 -8.47 -6.41 3.45
C SER A 72 -8.64 -7.84 3.93
N THR A 73 -9.39 -8.01 4.99
CA THR A 73 -9.72 -9.34 5.54
C THR A 73 -10.76 -10.12 4.72
N ASP A 74 -11.22 -9.54 3.61
CA ASP A 74 -12.11 -10.21 2.66
C ASP A 74 -11.39 -11.31 1.87
N THR A 75 -12.15 -12.21 1.27
CA THR A 75 -11.61 -13.23 0.38
C THR A 75 -11.40 -12.69 -1.04
N HIS A 76 -10.49 -13.30 -1.80
CA HIS A 76 -10.27 -12.95 -3.21
C HIS A 76 -11.54 -13.13 -4.09
N PHE A 77 -12.48 -13.96 -3.67
CA PHE A 77 -13.80 -14.08 -4.33
C PHE A 77 -14.67 -12.84 -4.10
N VAL A 78 -14.59 -12.24 -2.90
CA VAL A 78 -15.29 -10.99 -2.56
C VAL A 78 -14.66 -9.82 -3.33
N HIS A 79 -13.33 -9.73 -3.42
CA HIS A 79 -12.64 -8.74 -4.26
C HIS A 79 -13.11 -8.81 -5.72
N LYS A 80 -13.19 -10.03 -6.27
CA LYS A 80 -13.70 -10.20 -7.63
C LYS A 80 -15.14 -9.72 -7.76
N ALA A 81 -16.01 -10.11 -6.85
CA ALA A 81 -17.43 -9.71 -6.89
C ALA A 81 -17.57 -8.19 -6.78
N TRP A 82 -16.79 -7.54 -5.94
CA TRP A 82 -16.80 -6.09 -5.79
C TRP A 82 -16.27 -5.39 -7.04
N HIS A 83 -15.18 -5.89 -7.61
CA HIS A 83 -14.63 -5.39 -8.87
C HIS A 83 -15.64 -5.51 -10.02
N ASP A 84 -16.32 -6.64 -10.13
CA ASP A 84 -17.29 -6.88 -11.22
C ASP A 84 -18.57 -6.06 -11.08
N THR A 85 -18.93 -5.61 -9.88
CA THR A 85 -20.22 -4.94 -9.61
C THR A 85 -20.11 -3.44 -9.33
N SER A 86 -18.92 -2.93 -9.05
CA SER A 86 -18.69 -1.51 -8.74
C SER A 86 -18.01 -0.80 -9.90
N GLU A 87 -18.62 0.27 -10.40
CA GLU A 87 -18.01 1.10 -11.47
C GLU A 87 -16.65 1.70 -11.08
N LYS A 88 -16.47 2.07 -9.80
CA LYS A 88 -15.21 2.64 -9.31
C LYS A 88 -14.14 1.55 -9.15
N ILE A 89 -14.48 0.46 -8.47
CA ILE A 89 -13.56 -0.64 -8.19
C ILE A 89 -13.22 -1.42 -9.45
N GLY A 90 -14.14 -1.53 -10.41
CA GLY A 90 -13.90 -2.14 -11.72
C GLY A 90 -12.79 -1.48 -12.56
N LYS A 91 -12.31 -0.29 -12.15
CA LYS A 91 -11.16 0.38 -12.78
C LYS A 91 -9.82 0.00 -12.17
N ILE A 92 -9.81 -0.66 -11.02
CA ILE A 92 -8.60 -1.02 -10.30
C ILE A 92 -7.83 -2.09 -11.07
N THR A 93 -6.54 -1.84 -11.26
CA THR A 93 -5.63 -2.73 -11.97
C THR A 93 -4.47 -3.24 -11.12
N PHE A 94 -4.27 -2.69 -9.92
CA PHE A 94 -3.32 -3.24 -8.95
C PHE A 94 -3.86 -4.49 -8.24
N PRO A 95 -2.99 -5.36 -7.69
CA PRO A 95 -3.40 -6.54 -6.94
C PRO A 95 -4.22 -6.21 -5.69
N MET A 96 -5.35 -6.91 -5.52
CA MET A 96 -6.19 -6.87 -4.33
C MET A 96 -5.93 -8.16 -3.54
N LEU A 97 -5.20 -8.06 -2.43
CA LEU A 97 -4.79 -9.18 -1.59
C LEU A 97 -5.88 -9.51 -0.58
N ALA A 98 -6.14 -10.80 -0.43
CA ALA A 98 -7.10 -11.36 0.50
C ALA A 98 -6.40 -11.86 1.76
N ASP A 99 -6.79 -11.35 2.92
CA ASP A 99 -6.24 -11.73 4.23
C ASP A 99 -7.32 -12.29 5.20
N PRO A 100 -8.11 -13.32 4.78
CA PRO A 100 -9.20 -13.84 5.60
C PRO A 100 -8.74 -14.60 6.86
N ASN A 101 -7.47 -14.96 6.94
CA ASN A 101 -6.85 -15.54 8.11
C ASN A 101 -6.16 -14.51 9.01
N HIS A 102 -6.22 -13.22 8.65
CA HIS A 102 -5.70 -12.06 9.38
C HIS A 102 -4.17 -12.01 9.55
N GLU A 103 -3.44 -12.86 8.84
CA GLU A 103 -1.99 -13.01 9.01
C GLU A 103 -1.23 -11.71 8.68
N LEU A 104 -1.58 -11.05 7.57
CA LEU A 104 -0.98 -9.76 7.21
C LEU A 104 -1.45 -8.64 8.15
N CYS A 105 -2.74 -8.58 8.49
CA CYS A 105 -3.27 -7.56 9.39
C CYS A 105 -2.66 -7.63 10.79
N GLU A 106 -2.39 -8.82 11.30
CA GLU A 106 -1.71 -9.03 12.57
C GLU A 106 -0.23 -8.68 12.48
N ASP A 107 0.47 -9.13 11.42
CA ASP A 107 1.89 -8.84 11.23
C ASP A 107 2.14 -7.33 11.10
N PHE A 108 1.28 -6.60 10.41
CA PHE A 108 1.37 -5.14 10.26
C PHE A 108 0.73 -4.34 11.40
N GLU A 109 0.29 -5.00 12.47
CA GLU A 109 -0.32 -4.37 13.67
C GLU A 109 -1.50 -3.44 13.33
N VAL A 110 -2.30 -3.80 12.32
CA VAL A 110 -3.48 -3.03 11.87
C VAL A 110 -4.79 -3.78 12.09
N MET A 111 -4.78 -4.88 12.82
CA MET A 111 -5.96 -5.69 13.08
C MET A 111 -6.86 -5.06 14.12
N ILE A 112 -8.14 -4.86 13.81
CA ILE A 112 -9.21 -4.53 14.76
C ILE A 112 -9.87 -5.85 15.18
N GLU A 113 -9.41 -6.43 16.25
CA GLU A 113 -9.87 -7.75 16.73
C GLU A 113 -11.39 -7.81 16.95
N SER A 114 -12.00 -6.71 17.46
CA SER A 114 -13.44 -6.67 17.74
C SER A 114 -14.30 -6.78 16.49
N ASP A 115 -13.79 -6.33 15.35
CA ASP A 115 -14.56 -6.17 14.12
C ASP A 115 -14.12 -7.17 13.04
N GLY A 116 -12.98 -7.82 13.21
CA GLY A 116 -12.38 -8.71 12.21
C GLY A 116 -11.93 -7.97 10.94
N MET A 117 -11.61 -6.69 11.07
CA MET A 117 -11.24 -5.80 9.94
C MET A 117 -9.91 -5.13 10.17
N ALA A 118 -9.32 -4.60 9.10
CA ALA A 118 -8.09 -3.81 9.19
C ALA A 118 -8.37 -2.34 9.47
N GLU A 119 -7.48 -1.69 10.20
CA GLU A 119 -7.34 -0.23 10.21
C GLU A 119 -6.87 0.28 8.84
N ARG A 120 -6.97 1.59 8.61
CA ARG A 120 -6.47 2.22 7.40
C ARG A 120 -4.95 2.43 7.49
N GLY A 121 -4.20 1.35 7.26
CA GLY A 121 -2.73 1.35 7.26
C GLY A 121 -2.15 1.54 5.87
N SER A 122 -1.11 2.37 5.72
CA SER A 122 -0.31 2.51 4.50
C SER A 122 1.16 2.30 4.86
N PHE A 123 1.82 1.38 4.18
CA PHE A 123 3.21 1.01 4.46
C PHE A 123 4.03 1.09 3.18
N VAL A 124 5.17 1.78 3.26
CA VAL A 124 6.17 1.80 2.18
C VAL A 124 7.26 0.80 2.56
N ILE A 125 7.50 -0.15 1.66
CA ILE A 125 8.44 -1.25 1.84
C ILE A 125 9.53 -1.10 0.78
N ASN A 126 10.80 -1.15 1.23
CA ASN A 126 11.96 -1.03 0.36
C ASN A 126 12.30 -2.37 -0.35
N PRO A 127 13.24 -2.38 -1.33
CA PRO A 127 13.59 -3.60 -2.07
C PRO A 127 14.15 -4.76 -1.22
N GLU A 128 14.63 -4.48 -0.01
CA GLU A 128 15.10 -5.49 0.94
C GLU A 128 13.97 -6.07 1.79
N GLY A 129 12.71 -5.66 1.55
CA GLY A 129 11.55 -6.13 2.29
C GLY A 129 11.42 -5.49 3.67
N ARG A 130 11.92 -4.26 3.89
CA ARG A 130 11.84 -3.54 5.17
C ARG A 130 10.86 -2.38 5.09
N ILE A 131 10.08 -2.20 6.14
CA ILE A 131 9.16 -1.07 6.29
C ILE A 131 9.98 0.19 6.58
N VAL A 132 9.93 1.18 5.68
CA VAL A 132 10.69 2.43 5.80
C VAL A 132 9.83 3.65 6.10
N SER A 133 8.53 3.57 5.85
CA SER A 133 7.55 4.57 6.24
C SER A 133 6.20 3.90 6.46
N TYR A 134 5.43 4.37 7.42
CA TYR A 134 4.05 3.90 7.57
C TYR A 134 3.16 4.98 8.20
N GLU A 135 1.89 4.84 7.97
CA GLU A 135 0.83 5.66 8.55
C GLU A 135 -0.37 4.76 8.84
N VAL A 136 -0.97 4.91 10.01
CA VAL A 136 -2.22 4.24 10.37
C VAL A 136 -3.22 5.29 10.81
N SER A 137 -4.39 5.31 10.17
CA SER A 137 -5.48 6.24 10.42
C SER A 137 -6.72 5.51 10.93
N ALA A 138 -7.49 6.18 11.79
CA ALA A 138 -8.78 5.66 12.24
C ALA A 138 -9.73 5.39 11.06
N GLY A 139 -10.60 4.39 11.19
CA GLY A 139 -11.43 3.88 10.11
C GLY A 139 -12.32 4.89 9.38
N ASN A 140 -12.59 6.06 9.97
CA ASN A 140 -13.36 7.16 9.39
C ASN A 140 -12.50 8.29 8.77
N VAL A 141 -11.17 8.18 8.80
CA VAL A 141 -10.24 9.15 8.23
C VAL A 141 -9.71 8.63 6.91
N GLY A 142 -10.19 9.19 5.79
CA GLY A 142 -9.71 8.85 4.46
C GLY A 142 -8.28 9.35 4.22
N ARG A 143 -7.51 8.59 3.43
CA ARG A 143 -6.12 8.89 3.06
C ARG A 143 -6.05 9.50 1.66
N ASN A 144 -4.91 10.10 1.33
CA ASN A 144 -4.64 10.76 0.05
C ASN A 144 -3.49 10.05 -0.69
N ALA A 145 -3.71 9.68 -1.95
CA ALA A 145 -2.72 8.96 -2.75
C ALA A 145 -1.51 9.83 -3.15
N ASP A 146 -1.68 11.14 -3.35
CA ASP A 146 -0.59 12.06 -3.63
C ASP A 146 0.39 12.15 -2.44
N GLU A 147 -0.14 12.17 -1.21
CA GLU A 147 0.69 12.20 -0.02
C GLU A 147 1.46 10.88 0.16
N LEU A 148 0.83 9.75 -0.11
CA LEU A 148 1.49 8.44 -0.07
C LEU A 148 2.58 8.35 -1.13
N PHE A 149 2.33 8.82 -2.35
CA PHE A 149 3.31 8.86 -3.43
C PHE A 149 4.51 9.77 -3.07
N ARG A 150 4.24 10.94 -2.49
CA ARG A 150 5.30 11.82 -1.99
C ARG A 150 6.17 11.14 -0.93
N LYS A 151 5.56 10.37 0.00
CA LYS A 151 6.30 9.60 1.00
C LYS A 151 7.19 8.53 0.35
N LEU A 152 6.69 7.82 -0.67
CA LEU A 152 7.49 6.88 -1.46
C LEU A 152 8.71 7.57 -2.08
N GLN A 153 8.51 8.68 -2.77
CA GLN A 153 9.60 9.44 -3.40
C GLN A 153 10.65 9.89 -2.38
N ALA A 154 10.22 10.32 -1.19
CA ALA A 154 11.13 10.67 -0.10
C ALA A 154 11.98 9.47 0.36
N CYS A 155 11.37 8.31 0.52
CA CYS A 155 12.06 7.08 0.91
C CYS A 155 13.07 6.64 -0.16
N GLN A 156 12.69 6.72 -1.44
CA GLN A 156 13.56 6.40 -2.58
C GLN A 156 14.76 7.34 -2.64
N PHE A 157 14.52 8.64 -2.48
CA PHE A 157 15.61 9.62 -2.48
C PHE A 157 16.61 9.35 -1.36
N VAL A 158 16.17 9.09 -0.13
CA VAL A 158 17.04 8.76 1.00
C VAL A 158 17.82 7.47 0.74
N ALA A 159 17.19 6.46 0.14
CA ALA A 159 17.85 5.21 -0.22
C ALA A 159 18.97 5.40 -1.25
N GLU A 160 18.81 6.36 -2.19
CA GLU A 160 19.81 6.66 -3.23
C GLU A 160 20.92 7.57 -2.72
N HIS A 161 20.64 8.48 -1.78
CA HIS A 161 21.57 9.54 -1.34
C HIS A 161 22.11 9.33 0.09
N GLY A 162 21.73 8.24 0.75
CA GLY A 162 22.22 7.91 2.10
C GLY A 162 21.71 8.88 3.17
N ASP A 163 22.65 9.44 3.96
CA ASP A 163 22.32 10.28 5.14
C ASP A 163 21.85 11.71 4.79
N GLU A 164 21.57 12.01 3.54
CA GLU A 164 21.05 13.33 3.16
C GLU A 164 19.62 13.54 3.70
N VAL A 165 19.42 14.64 4.40
CA VAL A 165 18.13 15.00 4.99
C VAL A 165 17.27 15.72 3.97
N LEU A 166 16.08 15.17 3.69
CA LEU A 166 15.06 15.80 2.86
C LEU A 166 14.11 16.65 3.68
N SER A 167 13.89 17.88 3.24
CA SER A 167 12.77 18.69 3.69
C SER A 167 11.57 18.54 2.73
N LEU A 168 10.35 18.81 3.22
CA LEU A 168 9.12 18.83 2.45
C LEU A 168 9.20 19.71 1.19
N ILE A 169 9.96 20.78 1.23
CA ILE A 169 10.11 21.76 0.14
C ILE A 169 10.81 21.14 -1.08
N HIS A 170 11.70 20.18 -0.88
CA HIS A 170 12.46 19.55 -1.96
C HIS A 170 11.66 18.51 -2.75
N ILE A 171 10.57 18.00 -2.20
CA ILE A 171 9.75 16.94 -2.81
C ILE A 171 8.61 17.53 -3.65
N SER A 172 8.17 18.75 -3.36
CA SER A 172 7.09 19.44 -4.10
C SER A 172 7.54 20.07 -5.43
N GLU A 173 8.87 20.13 -5.70
CA GLU A 173 9.43 20.65 -6.96
C GLU A 173 10.23 19.57 -7.70
N PRO A 174 9.62 18.81 -8.61
CA PRO A 174 10.30 17.70 -9.31
C PRO A 174 11.45 18.12 -10.25
N THR A 175 11.73 19.41 -10.39
CA THR A 175 12.73 19.94 -11.35
C THR A 175 13.97 20.58 -10.73
N ARG A 176 14.10 20.66 -9.41
CA ARG A 176 15.28 21.25 -8.76
C ARG A 176 15.66 20.55 -7.46
N LEU A 177 16.12 19.31 -7.56
CA LEU A 177 16.92 18.70 -6.47
C LEU A 177 18.30 19.38 -6.47
N ARG A 178 18.45 20.46 -5.71
CA ARG A 178 19.75 20.97 -5.30
C ARG A 178 20.03 20.41 -3.92
N CYS A 179 21.01 19.50 -3.85
CA CYS A 179 21.63 19.12 -2.59
C CYS A 179 22.16 20.39 -1.91
N ILE A 180 21.79 20.60 -0.66
CA ILE A 180 22.40 21.59 0.19
C ILE A 180 23.58 20.87 0.89
N SER A 181 24.77 21.15 0.42
CA SER A 181 26.03 20.78 1.11
C SER A 181 26.24 21.64 2.34
#